data_a4d4815653afc2eaed405fbc098b6f27
#
_entry.id   a4d4815653afc2eaed405fbc098b6f27
#
_cell.length_a   1.000
_cell.length_b   1.000
_cell.length_c   1.000
_cell.angle_alpha   90.00
_cell.angle_beta   90.00
_cell.angle_gamma   90.00
#
_symmetry.space_group_name_H-M   'P 1'
#
loop_
_entity.id
_entity.type
_entity.pdbx_description
1 polymer ?
#
loop_
_entity_poly.entity_id
_entity_poly.type
_entity_poly.pdbx_seq_one_letter_code
_entity_poly.pdbx_strand_id
1 'polypeptide(L)'
;MENSNNTPNAASAEAVAQAPAASNKRRRALTTLAAVVVVAGAAWGGYEWLVASHYESTDNAYVQGNVIQITPQISGTVMAIMADDTDLVKAGQPLVQLDPSDAKVAFEQAEAALAQAVRQARTLYGNNASLAAQVTLRQADIARAQSDIARAQDDLKRRQALAGNGAVSKEELNHSETALANARSQLASAQAAVLSAREQLTTNQSLTDGTPVERHPSVLAAAAKVREAYLATQRVAMPAPVEGYVAKRTVQLGQRVAAGTPMMSIVPLNQLWVDANFKEVQLRNIRIDQPVKLTADLYGKKVEYDGRVAGLGVGTGSAFALLPAQNATGNWIKVVQRVPVRIALDPEQLKANPLRVGLSMDAEIDVAKKDGKSLADAPRGSALIQTQVYSQLDSGAEAVVQRIIAANLGHEPAPKPPAASSLPVSPISSQAHPG
;
A
#
# COMPACT_ATOMS: atom_id res chain seq x y z
N MET A 1 87.99 -67.42 31.52
CA MET A 1 89.12 -67.60 30.58
C MET A 1 89.34 -66.20 30.07
N GLU A 2 90.20 -65.59 30.66
CA GLU A 2 91.64 -65.35 30.29
C GLU A 2 91.69 -64.10 29.39
N ASN A 3 92.30 -63.13 29.87
CA ASN A 3 93.69 -62.66 30.09
C ASN A 3 93.94 -61.60 29.01
N SER A 4 94.67 -60.61 29.14
CA SER A 4 95.61 -60.00 30.11
C SER A 4 96.17 -58.76 29.46
N ASN A 5 96.49 -57.78 30.29
CA ASN A 5 97.74 -56.99 30.26
C ASN A 5 98.11 -56.24 28.96
N ASN A 6 98.44 -54.97 28.91
CA ASN A 6 99.56 -54.39 29.66
C ASN A 6 99.61 -52.90 29.38
N THR A 7 99.95 -52.15 30.41
CA THR A 7 100.55 -50.82 30.36
C THR A 7 101.99 -50.88 29.95
N PRO A 8 102.79 -49.82 29.68
CA PRO A 8 102.66 -48.44 30.25
C PRO A 8 103.14 -47.26 29.30
N ASN A 9 102.89 -46.13 29.82
CA ASN A 9 103.78 -44.97 29.97
C ASN A 9 104.07 -44.02 28.81
N ALA A 10 103.83 -42.80 28.98
CA ALA A 10 104.67 -41.60 29.11
C ALA A 10 104.03 -40.33 28.60
N ALA A 11 103.87 -39.48 29.52
CA ALA A 11 104.12 -38.02 29.55
C ALA A 11 104.17 -37.27 28.23
N SER A 12 103.35 -36.30 28.06
CA SER A 12 103.76 -34.91 27.79
C SER A 12 102.63 -33.90 27.68
N ALA A 13 102.75 -32.91 28.52
CA ALA A 13 102.54 -31.48 28.26
C ALA A 13 101.17 -30.98 27.93
N GLU A 14 100.66 -30.21 28.86
CA GLU A 14 99.67 -29.17 28.77
C GLU A 14 99.73 -28.38 27.46
N ALA A 15 98.51 -28.24 26.85
CA ALA A 15 98.16 -27.07 26.04
C ALA A 15 96.80 -26.64 26.50
N VAL A 16 96.78 -25.68 27.37
CA VAL A 16 95.57 -24.88 27.74
C VAL A 16 95.10 -24.15 26.47
N ALA A 17 94.06 -24.70 25.81
CA ALA A 17 93.34 -23.98 24.75
C ALA A 17 92.51 -22.87 25.37
N GLN A 18 93.04 -21.66 25.31
CA GLN A 18 92.29 -20.42 25.57
C GLN A 18 91.11 -20.38 24.64
N ALA A 19 89.90 -20.45 25.20
CA ALA A 19 88.65 -20.15 24.48
C ALA A 19 88.74 -18.73 23.88
N PRO A 20 88.42 -18.53 22.59
CA PRO A 20 88.49 -17.20 22.00
C PRO A 20 87.44 -16.30 22.69
N ALA A 21 87.89 -15.17 23.24
CA ALA A 21 87.11 -14.14 23.83
C ALA A 21 86.01 -13.73 22.79
N ALA A 22 84.73 -14.08 23.06
CA ALA A 22 83.61 -13.74 22.20
C ALA A 22 83.61 -12.24 21.98
N SER A 23 83.90 -11.84 20.74
CA SER A 23 84.13 -10.45 20.36
C SER A 23 82.92 -9.61 20.81
N ASN A 24 83.17 -8.58 21.61
CA ASN A 24 82.13 -7.60 22.06
C ASN A 24 81.31 -7.01 20.92
N LYS A 25 81.75 -7.12 19.69
CA LYS A 25 81.02 -6.74 18.47
C LYS A 25 79.85 -7.65 18.17
N ARG A 26 79.89 -8.97 18.38
CA ARG A 26 78.79 -9.90 18.21
C ARG A 26 77.71 -9.71 19.30
N ARG A 27 78.08 -9.50 20.55
CA ARG A 27 77.16 -9.20 21.61
C ARG A 27 76.42 -7.86 21.40
N ARG A 28 77.20 -6.83 20.97
CA ARG A 28 76.56 -5.52 20.61
C ARG A 28 75.66 -5.63 19.40
N ALA A 29 75.97 -6.37 18.37
CA ALA A 29 75.11 -6.61 17.20
C ALA A 29 73.81 -7.40 17.59
N LEU A 30 73.94 -8.40 18.47
CA LEU A 30 72.78 -9.12 18.97
C LEU A 30 71.84 -8.27 19.88
N THR A 31 72.45 -7.41 20.74
CA THR A 31 71.72 -6.51 21.57
C THR A 31 71.03 -5.38 20.77
N THR A 32 71.69 -4.86 19.73
CA THR A 32 71.03 -3.90 18.81
C THR A 32 69.96 -4.53 18.00
N LEU A 33 70.12 -5.77 17.49
CA LEU A 33 69.03 -6.50 16.81
C LEU A 33 67.87 -6.76 17.74
N ALA A 34 68.14 -7.21 18.97
CA ALA A 34 67.04 -7.42 19.97
C ALA A 34 66.38 -6.13 20.33
N ALA A 35 67.07 -5.01 20.47
CA ALA A 35 66.47 -3.69 20.71
C ALA A 35 65.63 -3.23 19.54
N VAL A 36 66.05 -3.44 18.28
CA VAL A 36 65.23 -3.13 17.08
C VAL A 36 63.96 -3.98 17.00
N VAL A 37 64.04 -5.28 17.32
CA VAL A 37 62.86 -6.16 17.34
C VAL A 37 61.87 -5.74 18.44
N VAL A 38 62.36 -5.37 19.64
CA VAL A 38 61.51 -4.88 20.73
C VAL A 38 60.85 -3.56 20.37
N VAL A 39 61.58 -2.60 19.77
CA VAL A 39 61.04 -1.33 19.32
C VAL A 39 60.06 -1.53 18.19
N ALA A 40 60.34 -2.40 17.21
CA ALA A 40 59.43 -2.74 16.13
C ALA A 40 58.14 -3.44 16.67
N GLY A 41 58.30 -4.36 17.65
CA GLY A 41 57.19 -5.02 18.30
C GLY A 41 56.35 -4.05 19.15
N ALA A 42 56.99 -3.13 19.86
CA ALA A 42 56.29 -2.09 20.63
C ALA A 42 55.58 -1.07 19.72
N ALA A 43 56.22 -0.70 18.61
CA ALA A 43 55.60 0.17 17.62
C ALA A 43 54.40 -0.51 16.92
N TRP A 44 54.53 -1.79 16.57
CA TRP A 44 53.41 -2.57 16.00
C TRP A 44 52.32 -2.79 17.01
N GLY A 45 52.63 -3.19 18.26
CA GLY A 45 51.62 -3.32 19.33
C GLY A 45 50.95 -2.01 19.68
N GLY A 46 51.70 -0.89 19.66
CA GLY A 46 51.14 0.45 19.84
C GLY A 46 50.22 0.85 18.68
N TYR A 47 50.59 0.55 17.43
CA TYR A 47 49.73 0.78 16.27
C TYR A 47 48.43 -0.06 16.34
N GLU A 48 48.55 -1.36 16.65
CA GLU A 48 47.42 -2.27 16.80
C GLU A 48 46.46 -1.77 17.89
N TRP A 49 47.01 -1.36 19.05
CA TRP A 49 46.20 -0.89 20.18
C TRP A 49 45.59 0.51 19.96
N LEU A 50 46.31 1.45 19.33
CA LEU A 50 45.91 2.83 19.16
C LEU A 50 45.07 3.08 17.88
N VAL A 51 45.24 2.26 16.85
CA VAL A 51 44.64 2.49 15.54
C VAL A 51 43.78 1.31 15.10
N ALA A 52 44.35 0.13 14.93
CA ALA A 52 43.67 -1.01 14.34
C ALA A 52 42.51 -1.51 15.19
N SER A 53 42.61 -1.42 16.54
CA SER A 53 41.51 -1.80 17.44
C SER A 53 40.26 -0.89 17.40
N HIS A 54 40.35 0.26 16.71
CA HIS A 54 39.24 1.19 16.55
C HIS A 54 38.44 0.95 15.27
N TYR A 55 38.80 0.00 14.44
CA TYR A 55 38.11 -0.31 13.21
C TYR A 55 37.66 -1.77 13.17
N GLU A 56 36.40 -1.97 12.83
CA GLU A 56 35.83 -3.29 12.55
C GLU A 56 35.51 -3.37 11.05
N SER A 57 36.13 -4.35 10.36
CA SER A 57 35.94 -4.50 8.92
C SER A 57 35.35 -5.84 8.54
N THR A 58 34.64 -5.85 7.42
CA THR A 58 34.13 -7.06 6.78
C THR A 58 34.10 -6.90 5.25
N ASP A 59 34.48 -7.97 4.57
CA ASP A 59 34.38 -8.18 3.13
C ASP A 59 33.05 -8.80 2.70
N ASN A 60 32.23 -9.20 3.68
CA ASN A 60 30.90 -9.80 3.45
C ASN A 60 29.80 -8.76 3.58
N ALA A 61 29.83 -7.77 2.70
CA ALA A 61 28.86 -6.73 2.63
C ALA A 61 28.25 -6.65 1.22
N TYR A 62 26.93 -6.44 1.13
CA TYR A 62 26.23 -6.41 -0.14
C TYR A 62 25.29 -5.21 -0.21
N VAL A 63 25.27 -4.59 -1.38
CA VAL A 63 24.32 -3.52 -1.69
C VAL A 63 22.91 -4.10 -1.75
N GLN A 64 22.01 -3.53 -0.99
CA GLN A 64 20.60 -3.87 -0.95
C GLN A 64 19.74 -2.67 -1.33
N GLY A 65 18.51 -2.94 -1.77
CA GLY A 65 17.57 -1.90 -2.15
C GLY A 65 16.15 -2.42 -2.14
N ASN A 66 15.21 -1.50 -2.16
CA ASN A 66 13.80 -1.86 -2.29
C ASN A 66 13.51 -2.33 -3.72
N VAL A 67 13.03 -3.55 -3.87
CA VAL A 67 12.56 -4.08 -5.14
C VAL A 67 11.04 -3.95 -5.15
N ILE A 68 10.53 -2.94 -5.87
CA ILE A 68 9.12 -2.61 -5.93
C ILE A 68 8.47 -3.38 -7.06
N GLN A 69 7.61 -4.33 -6.74
CA GLN A 69 6.89 -5.13 -7.71
C GLN A 69 5.66 -4.38 -8.22
N ILE A 70 5.54 -4.29 -9.54
CA ILE A 70 4.39 -3.69 -10.23
C ILE A 70 3.40 -4.80 -10.54
N THR A 71 2.21 -4.69 -9.95
CA THR A 71 1.13 -5.65 -10.12
C THR A 71 -0.14 -4.94 -10.59
N PRO A 72 -0.94 -5.51 -11.50
CA PRO A 72 -2.19 -4.93 -11.93
C PRO A 72 -3.23 -5.02 -10.81
N GLN A 73 -4.07 -4.00 -10.68
CA GLN A 73 -5.18 -3.99 -9.74
C GLN A 73 -6.46 -4.58 -10.33
N ILE A 74 -6.51 -4.71 -11.66
CA ILE A 74 -7.60 -5.33 -12.42
C ILE A 74 -7.04 -6.42 -13.34
N SER A 75 -7.87 -7.38 -13.71
CA SER A 75 -7.51 -8.39 -14.71
C SER A 75 -7.72 -7.82 -16.13
N GLY A 76 -6.86 -8.19 -17.05
CA GLY A 76 -7.00 -7.75 -18.45
C GLY A 76 -5.92 -8.32 -19.35
N THR A 77 -6.01 -8.03 -20.65
CA THR A 77 -4.99 -8.38 -21.63
C THR A 77 -4.02 -7.21 -21.81
N VAL A 78 -2.73 -7.48 -21.86
CA VAL A 78 -1.69 -6.46 -22.04
C VAL A 78 -1.72 -5.95 -23.47
N MET A 79 -2.03 -4.66 -23.63
CA MET A 79 -2.16 -3.98 -24.92
C MET A 79 -0.87 -3.23 -25.32
N ALA A 80 -0.17 -2.66 -24.35
CA ALA A 80 1.09 -1.97 -24.59
C ALA A 80 2.04 -2.11 -23.39
N ILE A 81 3.34 -2.14 -23.67
CA ILE A 81 4.43 -2.11 -22.68
C ILE A 81 5.29 -0.90 -23.06
N MET A 82 5.49 0.03 -22.13
CA MET A 82 6.12 1.33 -22.37
C MET A 82 7.51 1.44 -21.71
N ALA A 83 7.93 0.42 -20.96
CA ALA A 83 9.25 0.35 -20.35
C ALA A 83 9.76 -1.10 -20.37
N ASP A 84 11.03 -1.27 -20.63
CA ASP A 84 11.71 -2.57 -20.68
C ASP A 84 12.85 -2.63 -19.64
N ASP A 85 13.48 -3.78 -19.53
CA ASP A 85 14.59 -4.00 -18.62
C ASP A 85 15.68 -2.94 -18.82
N THR A 86 16.23 -2.43 -17.74
CA THR A 86 17.25 -1.36 -17.68
C THR A 86 16.76 0.07 -17.92
N ASP A 87 15.51 0.30 -18.29
CA ASP A 87 14.99 1.64 -18.52
C ASP A 87 14.84 2.41 -17.20
N LEU A 88 15.16 3.71 -17.26
CA LEU A 88 14.85 4.66 -16.19
C LEU A 88 13.41 5.14 -16.34
N VAL A 89 12.63 5.02 -15.28
CA VAL A 89 11.22 5.45 -15.23
C VAL A 89 11.00 6.46 -14.12
N LYS A 90 10.14 7.45 -14.38
CA LYS A 90 9.76 8.46 -13.38
C LYS A 90 8.48 8.07 -12.65
N ALA A 91 8.32 8.55 -11.42
CA ALA A 91 7.06 8.38 -10.69
C ALA A 91 5.88 8.94 -11.50
N GLY A 92 4.78 8.15 -11.62
CA GLY A 92 3.62 8.50 -12.42
C GLY A 92 3.72 8.15 -13.92
N GLN A 93 4.89 7.78 -14.43
CA GLN A 93 5.05 7.35 -15.82
C GLN A 93 4.30 6.04 -16.07
N PRO A 94 3.46 5.94 -17.12
CA PRO A 94 2.80 4.68 -17.46
C PRO A 94 3.83 3.63 -17.91
N LEU A 95 3.70 2.42 -17.38
CA LEU A 95 4.62 1.30 -17.65
C LEU A 95 3.99 0.24 -18.52
N VAL A 96 2.75 -0.11 -18.22
CA VAL A 96 1.96 -1.12 -18.94
C VAL A 96 0.54 -0.62 -19.09
N GLN A 97 -0.05 -0.89 -20.23
CA GLN A 97 -1.44 -0.59 -20.51
C GLN A 97 -2.19 -1.89 -20.80
N LEU A 98 -3.28 -2.11 -20.07
CA LEU A 98 -4.23 -3.19 -20.34
C LEU A 98 -5.29 -2.75 -21.34
N ASP A 99 -5.99 -3.72 -21.92
CA ASP A 99 -7.16 -3.48 -22.77
C ASP A 99 -8.28 -2.82 -21.92
N PRO A 100 -8.76 -1.61 -22.31
CA PRO A 100 -9.79 -0.90 -21.58
C PRO A 100 -11.21 -1.39 -21.89
N SER A 101 -11.42 -2.31 -22.82
CA SER A 101 -12.75 -2.66 -23.36
C SER A 101 -13.70 -3.15 -22.27
N ASP A 102 -13.29 -4.10 -21.46
CA ASP A 102 -14.10 -4.66 -20.37
C ASP A 102 -14.44 -3.58 -19.32
N ALA A 103 -13.45 -2.75 -18.96
CA ALA A 103 -13.64 -1.67 -17.98
C ALA A 103 -14.59 -0.58 -18.50
N LYS A 104 -14.53 -0.24 -19.81
CA LYS A 104 -15.44 0.73 -20.44
C LYS A 104 -16.87 0.21 -20.44
N VAL A 105 -17.09 -1.03 -20.84
CA VAL A 105 -18.43 -1.65 -20.85
C VAL A 105 -19.00 -1.69 -19.45
N ALA A 106 -18.21 -2.09 -18.45
CA ALA A 106 -18.66 -2.09 -17.04
C ALA A 106 -19.02 -0.68 -16.55
N PHE A 107 -18.26 0.32 -16.97
CA PHE A 107 -18.52 1.72 -16.62
C PHE A 107 -19.83 2.23 -17.27
N GLU A 108 -20.06 1.98 -18.56
CA GLU A 108 -21.29 2.34 -19.27
C GLU A 108 -22.52 1.65 -18.66
N GLN A 109 -22.39 0.38 -18.27
CA GLN A 109 -23.47 -0.34 -17.54
C GLN A 109 -23.77 0.31 -16.17
N ALA A 110 -22.74 0.70 -15.42
CA ALA A 110 -22.92 1.37 -14.14
C ALA A 110 -23.54 2.76 -14.30
N GLU A 111 -23.18 3.53 -15.33
CA GLU A 111 -23.81 4.82 -15.66
C GLU A 111 -25.32 4.64 -15.96
N ALA A 112 -25.66 3.66 -16.79
CA ALA A 112 -27.05 3.36 -17.14
C ALA A 112 -27.86 2.93 -15.90
N ALA A 113 -27.26 2.11 -15.01
CA ALA A 113 -27.89 1.68 -13.76
C ALA A 113 -28.12 2.85 -12.79
N LEU A 114 -27.18 3.78 -12.67
CA LEU A 114 -27.36 4.99 -11.87
C LEU A 114 -28.46 5.88 -12.41
N ALA A 115 -28.46 6.12 -13.72
CA ALA A 115 -29.52 6.88 -14.39
C ALA A 115 -30.91 6.25 -14.16
N GLN A 116 -31.01 4.93 -14.20
CA GLN A 116 -32.24 4.21 -13.90
C GLN A 116 -32.64 4.37 -12.42
N ALA A 117 -31.72 4.22 -11.48
CA ALA A 117 -31.98 4.37 -10.05
C ALA A 117 -32.51 5.78 -9.70
N VAL A 118 -31.91 6.82 -10.29
CA VAL A 118 -32.37 8.21 -10.11
C VAL A 118 -33.81 8.37 -10.62
N ARG A 119 -34.12 7.86 -11.82
CA ARG A 119 -35.50 7.94 -12.37
C ARG A 119 -36.50 7.16 -11.53
N GLN A 120 -36.13 5.97 -11.03
CA GLN A 120 -36.97 5.18 -10.12
C GLN A 120 -37.24 5.92 -8.79
N ALA A 121 -36.20 6.49 -8.19
CA ALA A 121 -36.32 7.30 -6.99
C ALA A 121 -37.29 8.48 -7.25
N ARG A 122 -37.11 9.25 -8.34
CA ARG A 122 -38.03 10.34 -8.71
C ARG A 122 -39.49 9.89 -8.81
N THR A 123 -39.74 8.69 -9.34
CA THR A 123 -41.10 8.15 -9.43
C THR A 123 -41.70 7.92 -8.05
N LEU A 124 -40.90 7.42 -7.06
CA LEU A 124 -41.37 7.26 -5.68
C LEU A 124 -41.79 8.60 -5.05
N TYR A 125 -41.00 9.65 -5.26
CA TYR A 125 -41.32 11.00 -4.78
C TYR A 125 -42.54 11.60 -5.49
N GLY A 126 -42.64 11.35 -6.80
CA GLY A 126 -43.86 11.76 -7.58
C GLY A 126 -45.12 11.04 -7.09
N ASN A 127 -45.06 9.78 -6.69
CA ASN A 127 -46.15 9.03 -6.15
C ASN A 127 -46.68 9.61 -4.83
N ASN A 128 -45.85 10.21 -3.99
CA ASN A 128 -46.29 10.90 -2.78
C ASN A 128 -47.31 12.00 -3.08
N ALA A 129 -47.07 12.82 -4.11
CA ALA A 129 -47.99 13.88 -4.52
C ALA A 129 -49.32 13.30 -5.01
N SER A 130 -49.29 12.22 -5.80
CA SER A 130 -50.48 11.53 -6.29
C SER A 130 -51.30 10.94 -5.14
N LEU A 131 -50.64 10.26 -4.18
CA LEU A 131 -51.34 9.68 -3.02
C LEU A 131 -51.89 10.77 -2.08
N ALA A 132 -51.19 11.89 -1.91
CA ALA A 132 -51.71 13.04 -1.15
C ALA A 132 -52.99 13.64 -1.81
N ALA A 133 -53.02 13.74 -3.14
CA ALA A 133 -54.21 14.16 -3.87
C ALA A 133 -55.37 13.17 -3.68
N GLN A 134 -55.08 11.84 -3.65
CA GLN A 134 -56.12 10.83 -3.34
C GLN A 134 -56.67 10.98 -1.93
N VAL A 135 -55.84 11.26 -0.91
CA VAL A 135 -56.29 11.55 0.45
C VAL A 135 -57.25 12.76 0.45
N THR A 136 -56.91 13.83 -0.27
CA THR A 136 -57.75 15.03 -0.41
C THR A 136 -59.10 14.72 -1.06
N LEU A 137 -59.12 13.90 -2.13
CA LEU A 137 -60.33 13.44 -2.78
C LEU A 137 -61.23 12.68 -1.80
N ARG A 138 -60.70 11.72 -1.04
CA ARG A 138 -61.44 10.95 -0.05
C ARG A 138 -61.93 11.82 1.11
N GLN A 139 -61.25 12.89 1.49
CA GLN A 139 -61.73 13.87 2.47
C GLN A 139 -62.95 14.65 1.97
N ALA A 140 -63.00 14.95 0.68
CA ALA A 140 -64.23 15.56 0.08
C ALA A 140 -65.46 14.62 0.12
N ASP A 141 -65.24 13.29 0.00
CA ASP A 141 -66.29 12.30 0.17
C ASP A 141 -66.86 12.31 1.60
N ILE A 142 -66.02 12.49 2.65
CA ILE A 142 -66.50 12.69 4.04
C ILE A 142 -67.38 13.94 4.14
N ALA A 143 -66.96 15.06 3.57
CA ALA A 143 -67.71 16.30 3.61
C ALA A 143 -69.12 16.14 2.94
N ARG A 144 -69.20 15.40 1.81
CA ARG A 144 -70.45 15.05 1.15
C ARG A 144 -71.30 14.19 2.06
N ALA A 145 -70.75 13.11 2.64
CA ALA A 145 -71.55 12.22 3.53
C ALA A 145 -72.05 12.94 4.79
N GLN A 146 -71.24 13.89 5.33
CA GLN A 146 -71.71 14.76 6.44
C GLN A 146 -72.88 15.64 6.05
N SER A 147 -72.88 16.21 4.83
CA SER A 147 -74.00 17.00 4.30
C SER A 147 -75.21 16.15 4.08
N ASP A 148 -75.06 14.88 3.65
CA ASP A 148 -76.17 13.93 3.49
C ASP A 148 -76.77 13.54 4.85
N ILE A 149 -75.95 13.33 5.88
CA ILE A 149 -76.45 13.12 7.26
C ILE A 149 -77.26 14.34 7.75
N ALA A 150 -76.68 15.54 7.57
CA ALA A 150 -77.42 16.77 8.01
C ALA A 150 -78.84 16.87 7.35
N ARG A 151 -78.88 16.62 6.04
CA ARG A 151 -80.19 16.60 5.32
C ARG A 151 -81.11 15.51 5.85
N ALA A 152 -80.66 14.30 6.05
CA ALA A 152 -81.46 13.19 6.56
C ALA A 152 -81.92 13.43 8.01
N GLN A 153 -81.05 14.05 8.84
CA GLN A 153 -81.42 14.44 10.21
C GLN A 153 -82.54 15.52 10.24
N ASP A 154 -82.48 16.55 9.40
CA ASP A 154 -83.47 17.60 9.33
C ASP A 154 -84.75 17.08 8.77
N ASP A 155 -84.73 16.14 7.82
CA ASP A 155 -85.92 15.49 7.29
C ASP A 155 -86.63 14.64 8.38
N LEU A 156 -85.83 13.81 9.11
CA LEU A 156 -86.34 13.02 10.21
C LEU A 156 -86.95 13.89 11.31
N LYS A 157 -86.30 15.00 11.74
CA LYS A 157 -86.83 15.93 12.73
C LYS A 157 -88.19 16.53 12.28
N ARG A 158 -88.34 16.96 11.01
CA ARG A 158 -89.59 17.48 10.46
C ARG A 158 -90.65 16.43 10.49
N ARG A 159 -90.36 15.17 10.08
CA ARG A 159 -91.30 14.07 10.09
C ARG A 159 -91.72 13.66 11.51
N GLN A 160 -90.78 13.64 12.47
CA GLN A 160 -91.11 13.39 13.89
C GLN A 160 -92.07 14.44 14.49
N ALA A 161 -91.87 15.72 14.19
CA ALA A 161 -92.77 16.81 14.63
C ALA A 161 -94.16 16.68 14.05
N LEU A 162 -94.31 16.22 12.78
CA LEU A 162 -95.60 16.02 12.10
C LEU A 162 -96.26 14.70 12.52
N ALA A 163 -95.56 13.69 12.94
CA ALA A 163 -96.07 12.40 13.42
C ALA A 163 -96.95 12.57 14.71
N GLY A 164 -96.58 13.54 15.60
CA GLY A 164 -97.29 13.86 16.82
C GLY A 164 -98.73 14.36 16.53
N ASN A 165 -98.98 14.91 15.36
CA ASN A 165 -100.30 15.43 14.90
C ASN A 165 -101.05 14.48 13.94
N GLY A 166 -100.49 13.24 13.73
CA GLY A 166 -101.13 12.25 12.85
C GLY A 166 -100.93 12.52 11.34
N ALA A 167 -100.09 13.49 10.93
CA ALA A 167 -99.93 13.91 9.55
C ALA A 167 -98.87 13.06 8.77
N VAL A 168 -98.14 12.18 9.45
CA VAL A 168 -97.13 11.31 8.87
C VAL A 168 -97.35 9.88 9.34
N SER A 169 -97.28 8.91 8.43
CA SER A 169 -97.38 7.49 8.73
C SER A 169 -96.20 6.93 9.47
N LYS A 170 -96.34 5.84 10.24
CA LYS A 170 -95.25 5.12 10.88
C LYS A 170 -94.20 4.58 9.85
N GLU A 171 -94.70 4.21 8.67
CA GLU A 171 -93.83 3.73 7.58
C GLU A 171 -92.98 4.83 7.04
N GLU A 172 -93.49 6.04 6.81
CA GLU A 172 -92.69 7.19 6.40
C GLU A 172 -91.65 7.60 7.45
N LEU A 173 -91.95 7.47 8.74
CA LEU A 173 -91.03 7.69 9.83
C LEU A 173 -89.84 6.65 9.78
N ASN A 174 -90.20 5.36 9.66
CA ASN A 174 -89.22 4.28 9.54
C ASN A 174 -88.33 4.47 8.30
N HIS A 175 -88.91 4.93 7.18
CA HIS A 175 -88.12 5.26 5.98
C HIS A 175 -87.05 6.35 6.24
N SER A 176 -87.43 7.40 6.95
CA SER A 176 -86.47 8.50 7.26
C SER A 176 -85.43 8.09 8.30
N GLU A 177 -85.78 7.23 9.27
CA GLU A 177 -84.85 6.62 10.19
C GLU A 177 -83.79 5.74 9.45
N THR A 178 -84.32 4.92 8.52
CA THR A 178 -83.45 4.07 7.67
C THR A 178 -82.54 4.91 6.75
N ALA A 179 -83.03 6.00 6.20
CA ALA A 179 -82.27 6.95 5.40
C ALA A 179 -81.15 7.57 6.21
N LEU A 180 -81.40 7.96 7.46
CA LEU A 180 -80.36 8.48 8.36
C LEU A 180 -79.36 7.41 8.72
N ALA A 181 -79.74 6.15 9.00
CA ALA A 181 -78.89 5.04 9.26
C ALA A 181 -77.97 4.75 8.06
N ASN A 182 -78.47 4.75 6.85
CA ASN A 182 -77.73 4.59 5.61
C ASN A 182 -76.72 5.72 5.40
N ALA A 183 -77.14 6.98 5.63
CA ALA A 183 -76.20 8.11 5.54
C ALA A 183 -75.03 8.01 6.55
N ARG A 184 -75.27 7.53 7.78
CA ARG A 184 -74.27 7.27 8.79
C ARG A 184 -73.31 6.15 8.37
N SER A 185 -73.88 5.08 7.78
CA SER A 185 -73.06 3.97 7.24
C SER A 185 -72.17 4.46 6.09
N GLN A 186 -72.65 5.34 5.23
CA GLN A 186 -71.85 5.97 4.18
C GLN A 186 -70.74 6.84 4.73
N LEU A 187 -70.99 7.60 5.81
CA LEU A 187 -69.91 8.35 6.48
C LEU A 187 -68.80 7.40 7.05
N ALA A 188 -69.20 6.32 7.71
CA ALA A 188 -68.30 5.36 8.24
C ALA A 188 -67.40 4.71 7.13
N SER A 189 -68.03 4.38 5.99
CA SER A 189 -67.35 3.90 4.80
C SER A 189 -66.37 4.94 4.23
N ALA A 190 -66.80 6.22 4.13
CA ALA A 190 -65.88 7.29 3.66
C ALA A 190 -64.71 7.54 4.60
N GLN A 191 -64.93 7.45 5.94
CA GLN A 191 -63.87 7.57 6.94
C GLN A 191 -62.85 6.42 6.80
N ALA A 192 -63.32 5.19 6.62
CA ALA A 192 -62.46 4.03 6.39
C ALA A 192 -61.61 4.18 5.09
N ALA A 193 -62.23 4.75 4.03
CA ALA A 193 -61.56 5.03 2.77
C ALA A 193 -60.45 6.09 2.92
N VAL A 194 -60.67 7.15 3.72
CA VAL A 194 -59.61 8.14 4.05
C VAL A 194 -58.47 7.50 4.83
N LEU A 195 -58.81 6.67 5.84
CA LEU A 195 -57.77 5.96 6.61
C LEU A 195 -56.88 5.09 5.68
N SER A 196 -57.54 4.30 4.81
CA SER A 196 -56.80 3.46 3.83
C SER A 196 -55.91 4.29 2.90
N ALA A 197 -56.40 5.42 2.39
CA ALA A 197 -55.62 6.30 1.53
C ALA A 197 -54.43 6.96 2.28
N ARG A 198 -54.62 7.30 3.55
CA ARG A 198 -53.52 7.82 4.40
C ARG A 198 -52.46 6.78 4.67
N GLU A 199 -52.84 5.55 4.98
CA GLU A 199 -51.89 4.46 5.19
C GLU A 199 -51.07 4.16 3.93
N GLN A 200 -51.68 4.22 2.75
CA GLN A 200 -50.95 4.10 1.46
C GLN A 200 -49.95 5.24 1.27
N LEU A 201 -50.31 6.48 1.57
CA LEU A 201 -49.39 7.62 1.54
C LEU A 201 -48.24 7.44 2.54
N THR A 202 -48.56 7.08 3.79
CA THR A 202 -47.54 6.86 4.84
C THR A 202 -46.58 5.76 4.46
N THR A 203 -47.07 4.64 3.88
CA THR A 203 -46.23 3.54 3.40
C THR A 203 -45.25 4.01 2.29
N ASN A 204 -45.72 4.81 1.33
CA ASN A 204 -44.84 5.34 0.28
C ASN A 204 -43.89 6.41 0.83
N GLN A 205 -44.32 7.23 1.78
CA GLN A 205 -43.47 8.22 2.45
C GLN A 205 -42.34 7.55 3.21
N SER A 206 -42.56 6.40 3.86
CA SER A 206 -41.50 5.68 4.55
C SER A 206 -40.35 5.23 3.65
N LEU A 207 -40.59 5.15 2.34
CA LEU A 207 -39.53 4.86 1.33
C LEU A 207 -38.74 6.11 0.92
N THR A 208 -39.26 7.30 1.21
CA THR A 208 -38.72 8.59 0.72
C THR A 208 -38.37 9.57 1.83
N ASP A 209 -38.79 9.30 3.08
CA ASP A 209 -38.65 10.23 4.20
C ASP A 209 -37.16 10.51 4.56
N GLY A 210 -36.90 11.77 4.89
CA GLY A 210 -35.63 12.25 5.44
C GLY A 210 -34.51 12.43 4.44
N THR A 211 -34.67 12.05 3.17
CA THR A 211 -33.60 12.16 2.17
C THR A 211 -34.07 12.74 0.85
N PRO A 212 -33.30 13.60 0.17
CA PRO A 212 -33.59 13.99 -1.22
C PRO A 212 -33.30 12.85 -2.19
N VAL A 213 -33.81 12.94 -3.42
CA VAL A 213 -33.63 11.92 -4.48
C VAL A 213 -32.15 11.52 -4.66
N GLU A 214 -31.26 12.50 -4.63
CA GLU A 214 -29.80 12.31 -4.81
C GLU A 214 -29.17 11.45 -3.72
N ARG A 215 -29.75 11.44 -2.52
CA ARG A 215 -29.29 10.70 -1.36
C ARG A 215 -30.12 9.46 -1.05
N HIS A 216 -31.07 9.15 -1.93
CA HIS A 216 -31.85 7.92 -1.77
C HIS A 216 -30.90 6.68 -1.75
N PRO A 217 -31.11 5.67 -0.87
CA PRO A 217 -30.22 4.52 -0.74
C PRO A 217 -29.93 3.80 -2.05
N SER A 218 -30.92 3.64 -2.92
CA SER A 218 -30.73 3.00 -4.23
C SER A 218 -29.83 3.82 -5.17
N VAL A 219 -29.91 5.15 -5.12
CA VAL A 219 -29.06 6.06 -5.89
C VAL A 219 -27.65 6.02 -5.37
N LEU A 220 -27.45 6.05 -4.05
CA LEU A 220 -26.12 5.92 -3.45
C LEU A 220 -25.45 4.58 -3.76
N ALA A 221 -26.21 3.48 -3.73
CA ALA A 221 -25.69 2.16 -4.09
C ALA A 221 -25.27 2.10 -5.57
N ALA A 222 -26.06 2.66 -6.48
CA ALA A 222 -25.71 2.75 -7.89
C ALA A 222 -24.53 3.70 -8.14
N ALA A 223 -24.44 4.83 -7.42
CA ALA A 223 -23.33 5.76 -7.47
C ALA A 223 -22.02 5.11 -7.02
N ALA A 224 -22.05 4.26 -5.99
CA ALA A 224 -20.87 3.49 -5.57
C ALA A 224 -20.37 2.57 -6.68
N LYS A 225 -21.25 1.92 -7.43
CA LYS A 225 -20.87 1.09 -8.58
C LYS A 225 -20.29 1.91 -9.73
N VAL A 226 -20.78 3.11 -9.96
CA VAL A 226 -20.17 4.03 -10.94
C VAL A 226 -18.73 4.39 -10.53
N ARG A 227 -18.51 4.72 -9.24
CA ARG A 227 -17.14 5.00 -8.75
C ARG A 227 -16.22 3.79 -8.90
N GLU A 228 -16.69 2.60 -8.56
CA GLU A 228 -15.92 1.35 -8.73
C GLU A 228 -15.53 1.13 -10.19
N ALA A 229 -16.49 1.23 -11.11
CA ALA A 229 -16.26 1.05 -12.54
C ALA A 229 -15.36 2.16 -13.12
N TYR A 230 -15.51 3.41 -12.66
CA TYR A 230 -14.63 4.52 -13.02
C TYR A 230 -13.19 4.24 -12.60
N LEU A 231 -12.97 3.82 -11.36
CA LEU A 231 -11.64 3.43 -10.89
C LEU A 231 -11.04 2.29 -11.70
N ALA A 232 -11.85 1.33 -12.13
CA ALA A 232 -11.38 0.27 -13.02
C ALA A 232 -10.88 0.84 -14.36
N THR A 233 -11.52 1.85 -14.94
CA THR A 233 -11.02 2.51 -16.16
C THR A 233 -9.72 3.26 -15.96
N GLN A 234 -9.48 3.85 -14.79
CA GLN A 234 -8.21 4.51 -14.47
C GLN A 234 -7.08 3.51 -14.22
N ARG A 235 -7.39 2.32 -13.70
CA ARG A 235 -6.45 1.26 -13.40
C ARG A 235 -5.99 0.43 -14.60
N VAL A 236 -6.50 0.73 -15.79
CA VAL A 236 -6.05 0.15 -17.07
C VAL A 236 -4.60 0.52 -17.35
N ALA A 237 -4.20 1.75 -17.07
CA ALA A 237 -2.82 2.21 -17.16
C ALA A 237 -2.13 2.04 -15.81
N MET A 238 -1.00 1.37 -15.80
CA MET A 238 -0.22 1.15 -14.57
C MET A 238 0.96 2.09 -14.53
N PRO A 239 0.92 3.12 -13.66
CA PRO A 239 2.03 4.04 -13.48
C PRO A 239 3.10 3.47 -12.55
N ALA A 240 4.34 3.92 -12.72
CA ALA A 240 5.42 3.69 -11.76
C ALA A 240 5.11 4.39 -10.43
N PRO A 241 5.14 3.70 -9.29
CA PRO A 241 4.88 4.31 -7.98
C PRO A 241 6.01 5.21 -7.51
N VAL A 242 7.22 4.99 -7.99
CA VAL A 242 8.45 5.72 -7.65
C VAL A 242 9.33 5.86 -8.88
N GLU A 243 10.29 6.78 -8.82
CA GLU A 243 11.36 6.87 -9.79
C GLU A 243 12.39 5.77 -9.54
N GLY A 244 12.87 5.11 -10.60
CA GLY A 244 13.85 4.05 -10.51
C GLY A 244 14.11 3.36 -11.85
N TYR A 245 14.90 2.30 -11.80
CA TYR A 245 15.21 1.49 -12.98
C TYR A 245 14.39 0.21 -12.99
N VAL A 246 13.91 -0.17 -14.17
CA VAL A 246 13.26 -1.46 -14.36
C VAL A 246 14.32 -2.55 -14.25
N ALA A 247 14.17 -3.41 -13.26
CA ALA A 247 15.12 -4.49 -12.97
C ALA A 247 14.78 -5.79 -13.70
N LYS A 248 13.50 -6.09 -13.83
CA LYS A 248 13.03 -7.30 -14.50
C LYS A 248 11.58 -7.14 -14.94
N ARG A 249 11.32 -7.38 -16.21
CA ARG A 249 10.01 -7.50 -16.80
C ARG A 249 9.67 -8.98 -17.05
N THR A 250 8.51 -9.41 -16.55
CA THR A 250 8.02 -10.79 -16.75
C THR A 250 6.83 -10.86 -17.69
N VAL A 251 6.14 -9.73 -17.91
CA VAL A 251 4.93 -9.64 -18.73
C VAL A 251 5.26 -9.53 -20.22
N GLN A 252 4.37 -10.10 -21.07
CA GLN A 252 4.48 -10.06 -22.52
C GLN A 252 3.26 -9.38 -23.15
N LEU A 253 3.44 -8.81 -24.34
CA LEU A 253 2.36 -8.22 -25.13
C LEU A 253 1.32 -9.29 -25.48
N GLY A 254 0.02 -8.98 -25.35
CA GLY A 254 -1.06 -9.92 -25.60
C GLY A 254 -1.31 -10.93 -24.48
N GLN A 255 -0.48 -10.95 -23.44
CA GLN A 255 -0.69 -11.83 -22.28
C GLN A 255 -1.90 -11.36 -21.47
N ARG A 256 -2.75 -12.32 -21.05
CA ARG A 256 -3.80 -12.05 -20.07
C ARG A 256 -3.22 -12.18 -18.67
N VAL A 257 -3.38 -11.13 -17.85
CA VAL A 257 -2.90 -11.06 -16.47
C VAL A 257 -4.08 -10.96 -15.51
N ALA A 258 -3.93 -11.59 -14.34
CA ALA A 258 -4.87 -11.46 -13.25
C ALA A 258 -4.42 -10.34 -12.29
N ALA A 259 -5.35 -9.76 -11.53
CA ALA A 259 -5.01 -8.82 -10.47
C ALA A 259 -4.01 -9.43 -9.48
N GLY A 260 -2.98 -8.67 -9.09
CA GLY A 260 -1.92 -9.10 -8.19
C GLY A 260 -0.76 -9.88 -8.84
N THR A 261 -0.83 -10.22 -10.15
CA THR A 261 0.27 -10.92 -10.84
C THR A 261 1.47 -9.97 -11.02
N PRO A 262 2.68 -10.31 -10.56
CA PRO A 262 3.86 -9.49 -10.79
C PRO A 262 4.19 -9.38 -12.29
N MET A 263 4.27 -8.15 -12.81
CA MET A 263 4.55 -7.88 -14.21
C MET A 263 5.96 -7.34 -14.45
N MET A 264 6.44 -6.50 -13.57
CA MET A 264 7.81 -6.00 -13.58
C MET A 264 8.24 -5.54 -12.19
N SER A 265 9.51 -5.30 -12.01
CA SER A 265 10.07 -4.77 -10.78
C SER A 265 10.88 -3.51 -11.04
N ILE A 266 10.76 -2.53 -10.14
CA ILE A 266 11.49 -1.26 -10.19
C ILE A 266 12.37 -1.15 -8.96
N VAL A 267 13.61 -0.68 -9.15
CA VAL A 267 14.58 -0.44 -8.08
C VAL A 267 14.97 1.04 -8.08
N PRO A 268 14.64 1.79 -7.01
CA PRO A 268 15.12 3.16 -6.82
C PRO A 268 16.57 3.16 -6.37
N LEU A 269 17.52 3.51 -7.25
CA LEU A 269 18.96 3.49 -6.94
C LEU A 269 19.41 4.61 -6.00
N ASN A 270 18.57 5.59 -5.71
CA ASN A 270 18.84 6.67 -4.76
C ASN A 270 18.53 6.30 -3.30
N GLN A 271 18.00 5.10 -3.04
CA GLN A 271 17.59 4.63 -1.71
C GLN A 271 18.21 3.27 -1.38
N LEU A 272 19.46 3.09 -1.79
CA LEU A 272 20.21 1.88 -1.50
C LEU A 272 20.83 1.95 -0.10
N TRP A 273 21.08 0.78 0.47
CA TRP A 273 21.84 0.60 1.71
C TRP A 273 22.78 -0.60 1.53
N VAL A 274 23.66 -0.79 2.48
CA VAL A 274 24.54 -1.96 2.51
C VAL A 274 24.19 -2.80 3.73
N ASP A 275 23.98 -4.09 3.53
CA ASP A 275 23.90 -5.07 4.61
C ASP A 275 25.26 -5.73 4.74
N ALA A 276 26.02 -5.33 5.77
CA ALA A 276 27.35 -5.81 6.07
C ALA A 276 27.29 -6.86 7.18
N ASN A 277 27.78 -8.07 6.91
CA ASN A 277 27.68 -9.21 7.80
C ASN A 277 28.92 -9.30 8.69
N PHE A 278 28.83 -8.83 9.92
CA PHE A 278 29.89 -8.89 10.92
C PHE A 278 29.81 -10.17 11.76
N LYS A 279 30.97 -10.66 12.18
CA LYS A 279 31.08 -11.80 13.11
C LYS A 279 30.51 -11.40 14.49
N GLU A 280 29.93 -12.36 15.22
CA GLU A 280 29.37 -12.14 16.55
C GLU A 280 30.29 -11.37 17.50
N VAL A 281 31.59 -11.67 17.46
CA VAL A 281 32.61 -11.02 18.34
C VAL A 281 32.75 -9.53 18.01
N GLN A 282 32.63 -9.12 16.76
CA GLN A 282 32.79 -7.74 16.30
C GLN A 282 31.62 -6.85 16.73
N LEU A 283 30.41 -7.41 16.89
CA LEU A 283 29.22 -6.68 17.31
C LEU A 283 29.33 -6.04 18.70
N ARG A 284 30.26 -6.51 19.53
CA ARG A 284 30.49 -5.93 20.86
C ARG A 284 30.75 -4.43 20.81
N ASN A 285 31.44 -3.97 19.75
CA ASN A 285 31.87 -2.59 19.61
C ASN A 285 30.99 -1.76 18.66
N ILE A 286 30.13 -2.40 17.82
CA ILE A 286 29.31 -1.72 16.82
C ILE A 286 28.08 -1.10 17.49
N ARG A 287 27.79 0.16 17.13
CA ARG A 287 26.65 0.96 17.63
C ARG A 287 25.97 1.70 16.48
N ILE A 288 24.71 2.02 16.67
CA ILE A 288 23.94 2.85 15.73
C ILE A 288 24.58 4.23 15.63
N ASP A 289 24.58 4.81 14.43
CA ASP A 289 25.12 6.11 14.03
C ASP A 289 26.65 6.20 13.95
N GLN A 290 27.38 5.09 14.14
CA GLN A 290 28.82 5.07 13.88
C GLN A 290 29.10 5.32 12.38
N PRO A 291 30.16 6.08 12.06
CA PRO A 291 30.57 6.33 10.68
C PRO A 291 31.18 5.04 10.08
N VAL A 292 30.90 4.84 8.81
CA VAL A 292 31.36 3.67 8.04
C VAL A 292 31.95 4.15 6.73
N LYS A 293 33.11 3.62 6.38
CA LYS A 293 33.67 3.73 5.06
C LYS A 293 33.44 2.47 4.26
N LEU A 294 32.97 2.63 3.03
CA LEU A 294 32.65 1.51 2.16
C LEU A 294 33.35 1.69 0.81
N THR A 295 33.86 0.58 0.29
CA THR A 295 34.44 0.52 -1.05
C THR A 295 33.75 -0.58 -1.84
N ALA A 296 33.29 -0.25 -3.06
CA ALA A 296 32.67 -1.22 -3.94
C ALA A 296 33.68 -1.85 -4.87
N ASP A 297 33.64 -3.16 -5.03
CA ASP A 297 34.54 -3.88 -5.94
C ASP A 297 34.47 -3.34 -7.38
N LEU A 298 33.28 -2.87 -7.78
CA LEU A 298 33.03 -2.28 -9.10
C LEU A 298 33.96 -1.08 -9.41
N TYR A 299 34.21 -0.22 -8.42
CA TYR A 299 35.01 1.01 -8.57
C TYR A 299 36.41 0.88 -7.96
N GLY A 300 36.66 -0.20 -7.22
CA GLY A 300 37.89 -0.42 -6.47
C GLY A 300 38.11 0.67 -5.41
N LYS A 301 39.32 0.74 -4.86
CA LYS A 301 39.70 1.66 -3.76
C LYS A 301 39.75 3.14 -4.15
N LYS A 302 39.39 3.50 -5.40
CA LYS A 302 39.35 4.91 -5.84
C LYS A 302 38.13 5.66 -5.45
N VAL A 303 37.02 4.95 -5.18
CA VAL A 303 35.72 5.53 -4.78
C VAL A 303 35.37 4.99 -3.41
N GLU A 304 35.44 5.85 -2.42
CA GLU A 304 34.93 5.58 -1.07
C GLU A 304 33.50 6.16 -0.94
N TYR A 305 32.65 5.41 -0.29
CA TYR A 305 31.32 5.86 0.12
C TYR A 305 31.30 6.05 1.63
N ASP A 306 30.80 7.17 2.07
CA ASP A 306 30.53 7.43 3.47
C ASP A 306 29.15 6.92 3.83
N GLY A 307 29.07 6.15 4.91
CA GLY A 307 27.83 5.62 5.43
C GLY A 307 27.71 5.79 6.93
N ARG A 308 26.56 5.44 7.46
CA ARG A 308 26.30 5.35 8.90
C ARG A 308 25.59 4.05 9.24
N VAL A 309 25.91 3.49 10.39
CA VAL A 309 25.18 2.34 10.92
C VAL A 309 23.75 2.76 11.22
N ALA A 310 22.81 2.28 10.41
CA ALA A 310 21.37 2.55 10.57
C ALA A 310 20.70 1.61 11.58
N GLY A 311 21.27 0.42 11.79
CA GLY A 311 20.76 -0.56 12.73
C GLY A 311 21.48 -1.90 12.64
N LEU A 312 21.36 -2.68 13.68
CA LEU A 312 21.88 -4.05 13.75
C LEU A 312 20.72 -5.04 13.59
N GLY A 313 20.94 -6.11 12.85
CA GLY A 313 19.95 -7.18 12.70
C GLY A 313 19.63 -7.84 14.04
N VAL A 314 18.36 -8.20 14.23
CA VAL A 314 17.90 -8.83 15.47
C VAL A 314 18.23 -10.33 15.56
N GLY A 315 18.87 -10.88 14.53
CA GLY A 315 19.28 -12.28 14.49
C GLY A 315 20.32 -12.55 13.41
N THR A 316 20.88 -13.75 13.43
CA THR A 316 21.86 -14.21 12.46
C THR A 316 21.21 -14.61 11.14
N GLY A 317 21.95 -14.54 10.04
CA GLY A 317 21.43 -14.98 8.74
C GLY A 317 20.95 -16.42 8.73
N SER A 318 21.55 -17.31 9.52
CA SER A 318 21.12 -18.71 9.66
C SER A 318 19.80 -18.87 10.42
N ALA A 319 19.49 -17.97 11.34
CA ALA A 319 18.24 -18.01 12.10
C ALA A 319 16.99 -17.70 11.23
N PHE A 320 17.19 -16.90 10.18
CA PHE A 320 16.14 -16.50 9.23
C PHE A 320 16.21 -17.23 7.88
N ALA A 321 17.11 -18.20 7.73
CA ALA A 321 17.20 -19.00 6.51
C ALA A 321 15.97 -19.92 6.37
N LEU A 322 15.44 -20.07 5.15
CA LEU A 322 14.32 -20.97 4.85
C LEU A 322 14.61 -22.44 5.24
N LEU A 323 15.89 -22.84 5.18
CA LEU A 323 16.38 -24.16 5.58
C LEU A 323 17.61 -23.93 6.50
N PRO A 324 17.39 -23.80 7.82
CA PRO A 324 18.49 -23.68 8.76
C PRO A 324 19.38 -24.93 8.69
N ALA A 325 20.69 -24.76 8.62
CA ALA A 325 21.62 -25.87 8.66
C ALA A 325 21.50 -26.59 10.02
N GLN A 326 21.00 -27.81 10.01
CA GLN A 326 20.90 -28.66 11.20
C GLN A 326 22.08 -29.64 11.22
N ASN A 327 22.97 -29.49 12.19
CA ASN A 327 24.02 -30.49 12.48
C ASN A 327 23.41 -31.61 13.34
N ALA A 328 22.48 -32.42 12.73
CA ALA A 328 21.77 -33.45 13.47
C ALA A 328 22.58 -34.75 13.64
N THR A 329 23.63 -34.97 12.84
CA THR A 329 24.44 -36.21 12.85
C THR A 329 25.91 -35.86 12.64
N GLY A 330 26.72 -36.00 13.69
CA GLY A 330 28.18 -35.80 13.59
C GLY A 330 28.77 -35.03 14.78
N ASN A 331 30.09 -34.84 14.78
CA ASN A 331 30.79 -34.02 15.77
C ASN A 331 30.27 -32.58 15.74
N TRP A 332 29.85 -32.07 16.87
CA TRP A 332 29.45 -30.68 17.02
C TRP A 332 30.63 -29.74 16.73
N ILE A 333 30.50 -28.86 15.73
CA ILE A 333 31.48 -27.83 15.39
C ILE A 333 30.82 -26.46 15.64
N LYS A 334 31.45 -25.62 16.43
CA LYS A 334 31.02 -24.22 16.62
C LYS A 334 31.27 -23.45 15.33
N VAL A 335 30.16 -23.14 14.62
CA VAL A 335 30.17 -22.25 13.45
C VAL A 335 29.99 -20.82 13.92
N VAL A 336 30.96 -19.95 13.57
CA VAL A 336 30.87 -18.51 13.87
C VAL A 336 29.72 -17.91 13.08
N GLN A 337 28.74 -17.39 13.80
CA GLN A 337 27.58 -16.75 13.20
C GLN A 337 27.89 -15.31 12.79
N ARG A 338 27.20 -14.83 11.73
CA ARG A 338 27.27 -13.44 11.29
C ARG A 338 25.91 -12.78 11.45
N VAL A 339 25.92 -11.52 11.83
CA VAL A 339 24.71 -10.69 11.97
C VAL A 339 24.79 -9.56 10.96
N PRO A 340 23.76 -9.30 10.17
CA PRO A 340 23.72 -8.18 9.24
C PRO A 340 23.63 -6.87 9.99
N VAL A 341 24.50 -5.94 9.64
CA VAL A 341 24.48 -4.55 10.07
C VAL A 341 24.05 -3.72 8.87
N ARG A 342 22.93 -2.99 9.01
CA ARG A 342 22.45 -2.10 7.95
C ARG A 342 23.19 -0.78 8.01
N ILE A 343 23.77 -0.39 6.89
CA ILE A 343 24.52 0.85 6.71
C ILE A 343 23.79 1.70 5.69
N ALA A 344 23.36 2.88 6.11
CA ALA A 344 22.76 3.87 5.21
C ALA A 344 23.88 4.58 4.43
N LEU A 345 23.69 4.73 3.12
CA LEU A 345 24.59 5.43 2.21
C LEU A 345 24.16 6.88 2.01
N ASP A 346 25.11 7.74 1.66
CA ASP A 346 24.81 9.11 1.26
C ASP A 346 24.19 9.14 -0.16
N PRO A 347 22.96 9.67 -0.33
CA PRO A 347 22.30 9.74 -1.62
C PRO A 347 23.06 10.55 -2.69
N GLU A 348 23.83 11.56 -2.29
CA GLU A 348 24.60 12.38 -3.25
C GLU A 348 25.78 11.59 -3.84
N GLN A 349 26.43 10.76 -3.04
CA GLN A 349 27.49 9.87 -3.52
C GLN A 349 26.94 8.77 -4.44
N LEU A 350 25.70 8.28 -4.18
CA LEU A 350 25.01 7.33 -5.07
C LEU A 350 24.66 7.93 -6.42
N LYS A 351 24.39 9.24 -6.50
CA LYS A 351 24.16 9.94 -7.79
C LYS A 351 25.44 10.09 -8.59
N ALA A 352 26.55 10.38 -7.91
CA ALA A 352 27.84 10.54 -8.57
C ALA A 352 28.41 9.20 -9.07
N ASN A 353 28.28 8.15 -8.27
CA ASN A 353 28.79 6.81 -8.56
C ASN A 353 27.66 5.79 -8.28
N PRO A 354 26.79 5.49 -9.25
CA PRO A 354 25.62 4.63 -9.02
C PRO A 354 25.99 3.20 -8.68
N LEU A 355 25.46 2.68 -7.59
CA LEU A 355 25.56 1.27 -7.21
C LEU A 355 24.36 0.49 -7.72
N ARG A 356 24.49 -0.83 -7.79
CA ARG A 356 23.42 -1.76 -8.15
C ARG A 356 23.17 -2.75 -7.02
N VAL A 357 21.95 -3.19 -6.86
CA VAL A 357 21.59 -4.20 -5.86
C VAL A 357 22.36 -5.49 -6.12
N GLY A 358 22.92 -6.08 -5.08
CA GLY A 358 23.67 -7.32 -5.13
C GLY A 358 25.18 -7.16 -5.34
N LEU A 359 25.70 -5.93 -5.55
CA LEU A 359 27.14 -5.71 -5.62
C LEU A 359 27.80 -5.96 -4.27
N SER A 360 29.00 -6.56 -4.28
CA SER A 360 29.85 -6.76 -3.11
C SER A 360 30.59 -5.48 -2.76
N MET A 361 30.83 -5.29 -1.46
CA MET A 361 31.51 -4.14 -0.89
C MET A 361 32.36 -4.57 0.30
N ASP A 362 33.46 -3.85 0.53
CA ASP A 362 34.17 -3.86 1.79
C ASP A 362 33.58 -2.77 2.69
N ALA A 363 33.34 -3.10 3.96
CA ALA A 363 32.81 -2.16 4.94
C ALA A 363 33.77 -2.08 6.13
N GLU A 364 34.12 -0.84 6.52
CA GLU A 364 34.97 -0.53 7.66
C GLU A 364 34.26 0.46 8.57
N ILE A 365 33.93 0.03 9.80
CA ILE A 365 33.21 0.84 10.81
C ILE A 365 34.23 1.40 11.79
N ASP A 366 34.17 2.71 12.02
CA ASP A 366 34.93 3.34 13.11
C ASP A 366 34.17 3.13 14.42
N VAL A 367 34.72 2.27 15.29
CA VAL A 367 34.15 1.91 16.60
C VAL A 367 34.83 2.64 17.78
N ALA A 368 35.55 3.74 17.51
CA ALA A 368 36.17 4.55 18.55
C ALA A 368 35.15 5.08 19.56
N LYS A 369 33.97 5.49 19.08
CA LYS A 369 32.85 5.93 19.92
C LYS A 369 31.92 4.76 20.23
N LYS A 370 31.81 4.39 21.51
CA LYS A 370 31.01 3.22 21.99
C LYS A 370 29.73 3.63 22.73
N ASP A 371 29.41 4.93 22.79
CA ASP A 371 28.32 5.48 23.59
C ASP A 371 26.93 5.34 22.90
N GLY A 372 26.91 4.87 21.63
CA GLY A 372 25.69 4.64 20.86
C GLY A 372 24.88 3.43 21.35
N LYS A 373 23.62 3.34 20.88
CA LYS A 373 22.73 2.21 21.14
C LYS A 373 23.06 1.03 20.25
N SER A 374 22.92 -0.18 20.78
CA SER A 374 23.04 -1.41 19.97
C SER A 374 21.74 -1.77 19.23
N LEU A 375 20.60 -1.35 19.76
CA LEU A 375 19.28 -1.56 19.14
C LEU A 375 18.48 -0.26 19.23
N ALA A 376 17.58 -0.04 18.24
CA ALA A 376 16.65 1.07 18.27
C ALA A 376 15.63 0.87 19.41
N ASP A 377 15.39 1.90 20.20
CA ASP A 377 14.49 1.90 21.38
C ASP A 377 13.19 2.68 21.13
N ALA A 378 13.01 3.27 19.96
CA ALA A 378 11.81 3.97 19.60
C ALA A 378 11.33 3.59 18.19
N PRO A 379 10.01 3.51 17.97
CA PRO A 379 9.46 3.30 16.65
C PRO A 379 9.77 4.50 15.73
N ARG A 380 9.90 4.23 14.43
CA ARG A 380 10.08 5.30 13.44
C ARG A 380 8.80 6.12 13.31
N GLY A 381 8.89 7.46 13.44
CA GLY A 381 7.73 8.36 13.42
C GLY A 381 7.21 8.72 12.02
N SER A 382 7.91 8.32 10.94
CA SER A 382 7.52 8.64 9.55
C SER A 382 7.57 7.44 8.64
N ALA A 383 6.78 7.47 7.56
CA ALA A 383 6.85 6.46 6.51
C ALA A 383 8.23 6.44 5.86
N LEU A 384 8.79 5.26 5.65
CA LEU A 384 10.08 5.09 5.00
C LEU A 384 10.01 5.44 3.51
N ILE A 385 8.93 5.03 2.85
CA ILE A 385 8.65 5.28 1.44
C ILE A 385 7.17 5.58 1.31
N GLN A 386 6.81 6.62 0.55
CA GLN A 386 5.44 7.00 0.27
C GLN A 386 5.30 7.39 -1.20
N THR A 387 4.18 7.04 -1.81
CA THR A 387 3.81 7.48 -3.16
C THR A 387 2.49 8.23 -3.12
N GLN A 388 2.37 9.28 -3.95
CA GLN A 388 1.13 10.03 -4.16
C GLN A 388 0.48 9.73 -5.51
N VAL A 389 1.09 8.87 -6.32
CA VAL A 389 0.65 8.56 -7.69
C VAL A 389 -0.78 8.05 -7.75
N TYR A 390 -1.21 7.30 -6.73
CA TYR A 390 -2.55 6.71 -6.67
C TYR A 390 -3.62 7.61 -6.02
N SER A 391 -3.23 8.69 -5.34
CA SER A 391 -4.18 9.55 -4.63
C SER A 391 -5.08 10.39 -5.55
N GLN A 392 -4.68 10.58 -6.81
CA GLN A 392 -5.41 11.37 -7.79
C GLN A 392 -6.40 10.55 -8.64
N LEU A 393 -6.35 9.22 -8.58
CA LEU A 393 -7.18 8.34 -9.41
C LEU A 393 -8.69 8.49 -9.13
N ASP A 394 -9.06 8.88 -7.91
CA ASP A 394 -10.45 8.99 -7.47
C ASP A 394 -11.08 10.38 -7.70
N SER A 395 -10.27 11.40 -7.99
CA SER A 395 -10.74 12.80 -8.04
C SER A 395 -11.82 13.09 -9.08
N GLY A 396 -11.91 12.29 -10.15
CA GLY A 396 -12.89 12.45 -11.22
C GLY A 396 -14.20 11.70 -11.03
N ALA A 397 -14.22 10.66 -10.19
CA ALA A 397 -15.37 9.76 -10.04
C ALA A 397 -16.62 10.48 -9.52
N GLU A 398 -16.45 11.34 -8.51
CA GLU A 398 -17.57 12.08 -7.92
C GLU A 398 -18.18 13.08 -8.91
N ALA A 399 -17.36 13.77 -9.70
CA ALA A 399 -17.85 14.69 -10.75
C ALA A 399 -18.71 13.96 -11.79
N VAL A 400 -18.33 12.74 -12.18
CA VAL A 400 -19.11 11.90 -13.09
C VAL A 400 -20.43 11.50 -12.46
N VAL A 401 -20.43 11.03 -11.21
CA VAL A 401 -21.65 10.67 -10.47
C VAL A 401 -22.61 11.86 -10.40
N GLN A 402 -22.14 13.03 -10.00
CA GLN A 402 -22.98 14.23 -9.89
C GLN A 402 -23.54 14.66 -11.24
N ARG A 403 -22.77 14.57 -12.31
CA ARG A 403 -23.25 14.85 -13.67
C ARG A 403 -24.38 13.93 -14.08
N ILE A 404 -24.28 12.61 -13.82
CA ILE A 404 -25.31 11.63 -14.16
C ILE A 404 -26.59 11.88 -13.34
N ILE A 405 -26.45 12.13 -12.04
CA ILE A 405 -27.57 12.45 -11.15
C ILE A 405 -28.29 13.71 -11.66
N ALA A 406 -27.57 14.81 -11.88
CA ALA A 406 -28.12 16.08 -12.34
C ALA A 406 -28.86 15.94 -13.68
N ALA A 407 -28.30 15.20 -14.64
CA ALA A 407 -28.92 14.93 -15.94
C ALA A 407 -30.23 14.15 -15.83
N ASN A 408 -30.43 13.32 -14.77
CA ASN A 408 -31.62 12.50 -14.60
C ASN A 408 -32.62 13.05 -13.56
N LEU A 409 -32.23 14.09 -12.81
CA LEU A 409 -33.19 14.83 -11.92
C LEU A 409 -34.18 15.71 -12.67
N GLY A 410 -33.99 15.92 -13.99
CA GLY A 410 -34.83 16.79 -14.79
C GLY A 410 -34.47 18.28 -14.70
N HIS A 411 -33.30 18.59 -14.17
CA HIS A 411 -32.68 19.89 -14.33
C HIS A 411 -31.86 19.87 -15.63
N GLU A 412 -31.81 21.01 -16.33
CA GLU A 412 -31.06 21.13 -17.58
C GLU A 412 -29.59 20.66 -17.41
N PRO A 413 -29.06 19.77 -18.27
CA PRO A 413 -27.73 19.24 -18.07
C PRO A 413 -26.70 20.38 -18.13
N ALA A 414 -25.82 20.45 -17.15
CA ALA A 414 -24.64 21.32 -17.21
C ALA A 414 -23.84 21.03 -18.49
N PRO A 415 -23.25 22.04 -19.16
CA PRO A 415 -22.56 21.88 -20.42
C PRO A 415 -21.44 20.85 -20.30
N LYS A 416 -21.40 19.93 -21.28
CA LYS A 416 -20.41 18.86 -21.39
C LYS A 416 -19.00 19.44 -21.31
N PRO A 417 -18.12 18.99 -20.40
CA PRO A 417 -16.73 19.43 -20.42
C PRO A 417 -16.10 19.10 -21.79
N PRO A 418 -15.20 19.94 -22.30
CA PRO A 418 -14.57 19.69 -23.58
C PRO A 418 -13.88 18.34 -23.58
N ALA A 419 -14.09 17.56 -24.64
CA ALA A 419 -13.44 16.27 -24.82
C ALA A 419 -11.93 16.48 -24.68
N ALA A 420 -11.28 15.70 -23.78
CA ALA A 420 -9.83 15.71 -23.68
C ALA A 420 -9.25 15.50 -25.08
N SER A 421 -8.54 16.51 -25.55
CA SER A 421 -7.91 16.46 -26.88
C SER A 421 -6.98 15.26 -26.92
N SER A 422 -7.30 14.29 -27.77
CA SER A 422 -6.39 13.23 -28.15
C SER A 422 -5.11 13.89 -28.66
N LEU A 423 -4.01 13.68 -27.94
CA LEU A 423 -2.68 14.06 -28.42
C LEU A 423 -2.46 13.40 -29.79
N PRO A 424 -1.98 14.13 -30.78
CA PRO A 424 -1.73 13.55 -32.11
C PRO A 424 -0.60 12.52 -31.99
N VAL A 425 -0.92 11.28 -32.35
CA VAL A 425 0.09 10.24 -32.58
C VAL A 425 0.82 10.64 -33.87
N SER A 426 2.05 11.14 -33.73
CA SER A 426 2.94 11.36 -34.85
C SER A 426 3.28 10.02 -35.51
N PRO A 427 3.15 9.87 -36.85
CA PRO A 427 3.53 8.64 -37.49
C PRO A 427 5.07 8.48 -37.44
N ILE A 428 5.51 7.32 -36.98
CA ILE A 428 6.91 6.90 -37.02
C ILE A 428 7.30 6.76 -38.49
N SER A 429 8.10 7.68 -38.99
CA SER A 429 8.73 7.54 -40.30
C SER A 429 9.77 6.43 -40.23
N SER A 430 9.52 5.33 -40.95
CA SER A 430 10.51 4.29 -41.20
C SER A 430 11.60 4.88 -42.13
N GLN A 431 12.74 5.24 -41.57
CA GLN A 431 13.95 5.44 -42.35
C GLN A 431 14.57 4.06 -42.64
N ALA A 432 14.40 3.63 -43.89
CA ALA A 432 15.19 2.56 -44.45
C ALA A 432 16.63 3.03 -44.58
N HIS A 433 17.57 2.29 -44.02
CA HIS A 433 18.99 2.42 -44.31
C HIS A 433 19.29 1.68 -45.62
N PRO A 434 19.96 2.31 -46.60
CA PRO A 434 20.61 1.60 -47.66
C PRO A 434 22.10 1.37 -47.34
N GLY A 435 22.60 0.16 -47.54
CA GLY A 435 24.02 -0.20 -47.51
C GLY A 435 24.34 -1.41 -46.71
#